data_797447195977f92ca3ab462151b7dd57
#
_entry.id   797447195977f92ca3ab462151b7dd57
#
_cell.length_a   1.000
_cell.length_b   1.000
_cell.length_c   1.000
_cell.angle_alpha   90.00
_cell.angle_beta   90.00
_cell.angle_gamma   90.00
#
_symmetry.space_group_name_H-M   'P 1'
#
loop_
_entity.id
_entity.type
_entity.pdbx_description
1 polymer ?
#
loop_
_entity_poly.entity_id
_entity_poly.type
_entity_poly.pdbx_seq_one_letter_code
_entity_poly.pdbx_strand_id
1 'polypeptide(L)'
;MVQAYNFLASWQLFPEKGNYEFGERPKSGIYKIQAAENKRELTIAHNWVSLDNKAFTSQYELIADNELNEFKNTDLADHVQASFIDSISFEIHFYKQGQVVLHVVHEIMPNGYLKITQQGNRPDGTSYTNIEQYHKQLSVLPYSASVAGALIRPTEEGMIKHKALTAMEEQTNMQLDQIRKQIELLALQAQEIQKRKELSMMIYNAKLSFKPNIGQTYYLYEKNDGNHMLSLVSPKEWGNSSPFKSFIGAVQLLADHTWKEI
;
A
#
# COMPACT_ATOMS: atom_id res chain seq x y z
N MET A 1 -3.14 0.93 27.91
CA MET A 1 -3.61 -0.46 27.92
C MET A 1 -4.72 -0.77 26.88
N VAL A 2 -5.40 0.22 26.33
CA VAL A 2 -6.42 0.04 25.27
C VAL A 2 -5.81 -0.23 23.88
N GLN A 3 -4.54 0.11 23.69
CA GLN A 3 -3.87 0.13 22.37
C GLN A 3 -3.54 -1.24 21.78
N ALA A 4 -3.27 -2.24 22.60
CA ALA A 4 -2.82 -3.57 22.14
C ALA A 4 -3.92 -4.43 21.47
N TYR A 5 -5.19 -4.25 21.82
CA TYR A 5 -6.27 -5.17 21.43
C TYR A 5 -6.47 -5.30 19.91
N ASN A 6 -6.21 -4.25 19.16
CA ASN A 6 -6.39 -4.28 17.71
C ASN A 6 -5.40 -5.22 17.01
N PHE A 7 -4.21 -5.38 17.60
CA PHE A 7 -3.13 -6.22 17.05
C PHE A 7 -3.22 -7.69 17.48
N LEU A 8 -3.86 -7.97 18.64
CA LEU A 8 -3.92 -9.32 19.21
C LEU A 8 -4.86 -10.22 18.38
N ALA A 9 -4.28 -10.95 17.46
CA ALA A 9 -4.99 -11.84 16.55
C ALA A 9 -4.04 -12.80 15.84
N SER A 10 -4.61 -13.72 15.06
CA SER A 10 -3.92 -14.39 13.96
C SER A 10 -4.22 -13.64 12.67
N TRP A 11 -3.18 -13.38 11.91
CA TRP A 11 -3.21 -12.59 10.69
C TRP A 11 -2.72 -13.46 9.53
N GLN A 12 -3.49 -13.58 8.46
CA GLN A 12 -3.11 -14.36 7.29
C GLN A 12 -2.53 -13.44 6.22
N LEU A 13 -1.37 -13.82 5.67
CA LEU A 13 -0.66 -13.08 4.65
C LEU A 13 -1.43 -13.04 3.33
N PHE A 14 -1.39 -11.86 2.70
CA PHE A 14 -1.70 -11.68 1.27
C PHE A 14 -0.40 -11.58 0.47
N PRO A 15 0.15 -12.68 -0.05
CA PRO A 15 1.45 -12.66 -0.72
C PRO A 15 1.52 -11.71 -1.92
N GLU A 16 0.41 -11.58 -2.67
CA GLU A 16 0.32 -10.72 -3.87
C GLU A 16 0.27 -9.22 -3.55
N LYS A 17 -0.02 -8.84 -2.32
CA LYS A 17 -0.03 -7.44 -1.85
C LYS A 17 1.28 -7.03 -1.16
N GLY A 18 2.21 -7.95 -1.00
CA GLY A 18 3.53 -7.70 -0.44
C GLY A 18 4.50 -7.10 -1.46
N ASN A 19 5.45 -6.31 -0.96
CA ASN A 19 6.62 -5.85 -1.71
C ASN A 19 7.88 -6.28 -0.97
N TYR A 20 8.77 -7.00 -1.64
CA TYR A 20 9.97 -7.57 -1.05
C TYR A 20 11.20 -7.07 -1.80
N GLU A 21 11.99 -6.22 -1.16
CA GLU A 21 13.28 -5.75 -1.69
C GLU A 21 14.43 -6.72 -1.33
N PHE A 22 14.21 -7.55 -0.31
CA PHE A 22 15.19 -8.56 0.14
C PHE A 22 14.48 -9.85 0.55
N GLY A 23 15.03 -10.98 0.12
CA GLY A 23 14.44 -12.30 0.32
C GLY A 23 13.37 -12.64 -0.73
N GLU A 24 12.85 -13.85 -0.64
CA GLU A 24 11.80 -14.34 -1.54
C GLU A 24 10.41 -14.09 -0.96
N ARG A 25 9.46 -13.76 -1.81
CA ARG A 25 8.05 -13.63 -1.42
C ARG A 25 7.52 -14.98 -0.94
N PRO A 26 6.94 -15.06 0.27
CA PRO A 26 6.29 -16.28 0.73
C PRO A 26 5.09 -16.68 -0.14
N LYS A 27 4.83 -17.98 -0.26
CA LYS A 27 3.63 -18.52 -0.88
C LYS A 27 2.38 -18.30 0.00
N SER A 28 2.55 -18.43 1.31
CA SER A 28 1.53 -18.19 2.33
C SER A 28 2.20 -17.91 3.67
N GLY A 29 1.47 -17.31 4.60
CA GLY A 29 1.98 -17.09 5.95
C GLY A 29 0.89 -16.76 6.95
N ILE A 30 1.19 -17.03 8.23
CA ILE A 30 0.37 -16.65 9.37
C ILE A 30 1.26 -15.90 10.34
N TYR A 31 0.86 -14.69 10.68
CA TYR A 31 1.48 -13.84 11.68
C TYR A 31 0.57 -13.74 12.90
N LYS A 32 1.04 -14.11 14.07
CA LYS A 32 0.22 -14.19 15.27
C LYS A 32 0.81 -13.31 16.36
N ILE A 33 -0.01 -12.45 16.93
CA ILE A 33 0.34 -11.63 18.08
C ILE A 33 -0.58 -12.03 19.24
N GLN A 34 0.00 -12.43 20.35
CA GLN A 34 -0.71 -12.82 21.58
C GLN A 34 -0.12 -12.06 22.76
N ALA A 35 -0.95 -11.70 23.71
CA ALA A 35 -0.49 -11.15 24.99
C ALA A 35 -0.51 -12.25 26.05
N ALA A 36 0.48 -12.24 26.94
CA ALA A 36 0.46 -12.99 28.18
C ALA A 36 -0.60 -12.43 29.14
N GLU A 37 -0.87 -13.13 30.25
CA GLU A 37 -1.89 -12.71 31.24
C GLU A 37 -1.61 -11.30 31.81
N ASN A 38 -0.34 -10.93 31.98
CA ASN A 38 0.10 -9.61 32.44
C ASN A 38 -0.09 -8.48 31.40
N LYS A 39 -0.48 -8.80 30.15
CA LYS A 39 -0.74 -7.88 29.02
C LYS A 39 0.43 -6.95 28.62
N ARG A 40 1.60 -7.11 29.22
CA ARG A 40 2.82 -6.39 28.85
C ARG A 40 3.73 -7.24 27.99
N GLU A 41 3.76 -8.54 28.22
CA GLU A 41 4.50 -9.50 27.42
C GLU A 41 3.67 -9.92 26.20
N LEU A 42 4.29 -9.84 25.04
CA LEU A 42 3.75 -10.28 23.77
C LEU A 42 4.53 -11.47 23.25
N THR A 43 3.81 -12.47 22.78
CA THR A 43 4.38 -13.53 21.96
C THR A 43 4.03 -13.25 20.51
N ILE A 44 5.06 -13.15 19.67
CA ILE A 44 4.93 -13.00 18.23
C ILE A 44 5.38 -14.28 17.58
N ALA A 45 4.52 -14.90 16.80
CA ALA A 45 4.81 -16.09 16.02
C ALA A 45 4.56 -15.83 14.54
N HIS A 46 5.53 -16.17 13.71
CA HIS A 46 5.45 -16.05 12.27
C HIS A 46 5.71 -17.43 11.65
N ASN A 47 4.72 -17.98 10.96
CA ASN A 47 4.81 -19.22 10.21
C ASN A 47 4.61 -18.89 8.73
N TRP A 48 5.53 -19.30 7.87
CA TRP A 48 5.38 -19.06 6.43
C TRP A 48 5.84 -20.24 5.61
N VAL A 49 5.35 -20.31 4.39
CA VAL A 49 5.72 -21.33 3.40
C VAL A 49 6.34 -20.62 2.20
N SER A 50 7.54 -21.03 1.81
CA SER A 50 8.23 -20.53 0.63
C SER A 50 7.61 -21.06 -0.68
N LEU A 51 8.03 -20.51 -1.82
CA LEU A 51 7.54 -20.95 -3.13
C LEU A 51 7.87 -22.41 -3.45
N ASP A 52 8.95 -22.95 -2.90
CA ASP A 52 9.36 -24.35 -3.01
C ASP A 52 8.70 -25.28 -1.95
N ASN A 53 7.64 -24.79 -1.27
CA ASN A 53 6.83 -25.48 -0.26
C ASN A 53 7.59 -25.87 1.03
N LYS A 54 8.68 -25.20 1.37
CA LYS A 54 9.33 -25.36 2.66
C LYS A 54 8.63 -24.50 3.71
N ALA A 55 8.32 -25.10 4.86
CA ALA A 55 7.73 -24.39 5.99
C ALA A 55 8.81 -23.86 6.92
N PHE A 56 8.63 -22.62 7.36
CA PHE A 56 9.48 -21.93 8.31
C PHE A 56 8.63 -21.42 9.48
N THR A 57 9.20 -21.41 10.66
CA THR A 57 8.56 -20.93 11.88
C THR A 57 9.56 -20.07 12.64
N SER A 58 9.11 -18.91 13.06
CA SER A 58 9.83 -18.03 13.98
C SER A 58 8.88 -17.65 15.11
N GLN A 59 9.37 -17.71 16.35
CA GLN A 59 8.62 -17.26 17.51
C GLN A 59 9.54 -16.56 18.48
N TYR A 60 9.09 -15.46 19.04
CA TYR A 60 9.81 -14.73 20.07
C TYR A 60 8.86 -14.00 21.02
N GLU A 61 9.38 -13.67 22.18
CA GLU A 61 8.69 -12.94 23.23
C GLU A 61 9.35 -11.57 23.42
N LEU A 62 8.55 -10.56 23.69
CA LEU A 62 9.03 -9.20 23.98
C LEU A 62 8.09 -8.48 24.95
N ILE A 63 8.58 -7.43 25.56
CA ILE A 63 7.81 -6.53 26.43
C ILE A 63 7.59 -5.22 25.65
N ALA A 64 6.34 -4.80 25.56
CA ALA A 64 5.98 -3.56 24.86
C ALA A 64 5.81 -2.39 25.86
N ASP A 65 6.93 -1.99 26.47
CA ASP A 65 7.00 -0.93 27.50
C ASP A 65 7.84 0.29 27.07
N ASN A 66 8.31 0.29 25.82
CA ASN A 66 9.22 1.29 25.25
C ASN A 66 10.63 1.29 25.86
N GLU A 67 10.98 0.32 26.69
CA GLU A 67 12.31 0.17 27.26
C GLU A 67 13.17 -0.78 26.42
N LEU A 68 14.48 -0.65 26.55
CA LEU A 68 15.44 -1.55 25.91
C LEU A 68 15.59 -2.81 26.76
N ASN A 69 15.04 -3.91 26.29
CA ASN A 69 15.03 -5.20 26.96
C ASN A 69 16.01 -6.18 26.31
N GLU A 70 16.59 -7.09 27.09
CA GLU A 70 17.38 -8.19 26.56
C GLU A 70 16.54 -9.09 25.65
N PHE A 71 17.13 -9.51 24.53
CA PHE A 71 16.47 -10.38 23.55
C PHE A 71 17.08 -11.76 23.52
N LYS A 72 16.27 -12.79 23.72
CA LYS A 72 16.76 -14.18 23.89
C LYS A 72 17.29 -14.81 22.59
N ASN A 73 16.84 -14.34 21.42
CA ASN A 73 17.33 -14.85 20.12
C ASN A 73 18.53 -14.03 19.65
N THR A 74 19.70 -14.37 20.18
CA THR A 74 20.97 -13.67 19.95
C THR A 74 21.47 -13.74 18.50
N ASP A 75 20.96 -14.66 17.68
CA ASP A 75 21.33 -14.72 16.25
C ASP A 75 20.81 -13.49 15.52
N LEU A 76 19.59 -13.05 15.85
CA LEU A 76 18.96 -11.86 15.27
C LEU A 76 19.45 -10.57 15.95
N ALA A 77 19.34 -10.51 17.28
CA ALA A 77 19.58 -9.31 18.07
C ALA A 77 19.98 -9.67 19.51
N ASP A 78 20.59 -8.74 20.22
CA ASP A 78 20.90 -8.87 21.65
C ASP A 78 19.90 -8.11 22.53
N HIS A 79 19.28 -7.06 21.98
CA HIS A 79 18.25 -6.28 22.68
C HIS A 79 17.08 -5.98 21.74
N VAL A 80 15.93 -5.70 22.34
CA VAL A 80 14.71 -5.30 21.66
C VAL A 80 14.02 -4.16 22.41
N GLN A 81 13.50 -3.20 21.67
CA GLN A 81 12.63 -2.15 22.19
C GLN A 81 11.32 -2.20 21.42
N ALA A 82 10.19 -2.27 22.12
CA ALA A 82 8.88 -2.35 21.49
C ALA A 82 7.89 -1.41 22.17
N SER A 83 7.07 -0.74 21.37
CA SER A 83 6.09 0.21 21.89
C SER A 83 4.84 0.30 21.00
N PHE A 84 3.68 0.45 21.63
CA PHE A 84 2.47 0.89 20.97
C PHE A 84 2.48 2.42 20.89
N ILE A 85 2.61 2.96 19.69
CA ILE A 85 2.60 4.41 19.45
C ILE A 85 1.18 4.93 19.65
N ASP A 86 0.20 4.22 19.10
CA ASP A 86 -1.23 4.50 19.28
C ASP A 86 -2.06 3.20 19.12
N SER A 87 -3.37 3.33 18.90
CA SER A 87 -4.28 2.19 18.74
C SER A 87 -4.16 1.45 17.39
N ILE A 88 -3.47 2.02 16.42
CA ILE A 88 -3.29 1.49 15.05
C ILE A 88 -1.83 1.36 14.63
N SER A 89 -0.87 1.74 15.49
CA SER A 89 0.57 1.69 15.21
C SER A 89 1.35 1.05 16.37
N PHE A 90 2.16 0.05 16.04
CA PHE A 90 3.02 -0.69 16.94
C PHE A 90 4.39 -0.90 16.32
N GLU A 91 5.47 -0.54 17.01
CA GLU A 91 6.83 -0.58 16.50
C GLU A 91 7.73 -1.48 17.33
N ILE A 92 8.67 -2.15 16.65
CA ILE A 92 9.69 -2.99 17.27
C ILE A 92 11.04 -2.63 16.65
N HIS A 93 12.01 -2.32 17.49
CA HIS A 93 13.41 -2.11 17.11
C HIS A 93 14.27 -3.24 17.69
N PHE A 94 14.99 -3.94 16.83
CA PHE A 94 15.95 -4.97 17.22
C PHE A 94 17.37 -4.40 17.14
N TYR A 95 18.12 -4.56 18.20
CA TYR A 95 19.48 -4.03 18.34
C TYR A 95 20.48 -5.15 18.42
N LYS A 96 21.61 -4.98 17.75
CA LYS A 96 22.79 -5.82 17.87
C LYS A 96 24.02 -4.94 18.06
N GLN A 97 24.76 -5.16 19.16
CA GLN A 97 25.90 -4.33 19.52
C GLN A 97 25.59 -2.82 19.55
N GLY A 98 24.41 -2.47 20.05
CA GLY A 98 23.96 -1.08 20.17
C GLY A 98 23.46 -0.43 18.87
N GLN A 99 23.44 -1.14 17.73
CA GLN A 99 22.94 -0.65 16.46
C GLN A 99 21.61 -1.30 16.11
N VAL A 100 20.68 -0.54 15.52
CA VAL A 100 19.41 -1.08 15.00
C VAL A 100 19.72 -1.93 13.78
N VAL A 101 19.43 -3.23 13.86
CA VAL A 101 19.61 -4.20 12.76
C VAL A 101 18.32 -4.49 12.02
N LEU A 102 17.18 -4.33 12.70
CA LEU A 102 15.85 -4.50 12.10
C LEU A 102 14.86 -3.59 12.82
N HIS A 103 14.07 -2.84 12.04
CA HIS A 103 12.95 -2.04 12.49
C HIS A 103 11.68 -2.59 11.86
N VAL A 104 10.67 -2.89 12.66
CA VAL A 104 9.39 -3.47 12.22
C VAL A 104 8.26 -2.58 12.68
N VAL A 105 7.50 -2.05 11.73
CA VAL A 105 6.33 -1.21 11.98
C VAL A 105 5.07 -1.99 11.60
N HIS A 106 4.13 -2.07 12.55
CA HIS A 106 2.83 -2.69 12.36
C HIS A 106 1.78 -1.60 12.32
N GLU A 107 0.96 -1.55 11.27
CA GLU A 107 -0.08 -0.55 11.08
C GLU A 107 -1.42 -1.21 10.77
N ILE A 108 -2.46 -0.91 11.55
CA ILE A 108 -3.83 -1.29 11.21
C ILE A 108 -4.38 -0.29 10.21
N MET A 109 -4.58 -0.74 8.99
CA MET A 109 -5.09 0.08 7.89
C MET A 109 -6.59 0.38 8.05
N PRO A 110 -7.13 1.43 7.39
CA PRO A 110 -8.55 1.78 7.48
C PRO A 110 -9.53 0.66 7.08
N ASN A 111 -9.07 -0.29 6.26
CA ASN A 111 -9.84 -1.47 5.85
C ASN A 111 -9.73 -2.64 6.86
N GLY A 112 -9.10 -2.44 8.01
CA GLY A 112 -8.90 -3.46 9.04
C GLY A 112 -7.77 -4.46 8.75
N TYR A 113 -6.99 -4.27 7.69
CA TYR A 113 -5.82 -5.10 7.40
C TYR A 113 -4.63 -4.66 8.25
N LEU A 114 -3.76 -5.60 8.57
CA LEU A 114 -2.46 -5.32 9.18
C LEU A 114 -1.42 -5.17 8.08
N LYS A 115 -0.76 -4.03 8.03
CA LYS A 115 0.44 -3.80 7.22
C LYS A 115 1.65 -3.92 8.14
N ILE A 116 2.64 -4.71 7.72
CA ILE A 116 3.93 -4.84 8.40
C ILE A 116 5.01 -4.31 7.46
N THR A 117 5.75 -3.32 7.91
CA THR A 117 6.92 -2.78 7.21
C THR A 117 8.16 -3.20 7.97
N GLN A 118 9.08 -3.90 7.30
CA GLN A 118 10.35 -4.35 7.87
C GLN A 118 11.48 -3.61 7.17
N GLN A 119 12.29 -2.91 7.95
CA GLN A 119 13.48 -2.19 7.47
C GLN A 119 14.73 -2.78 8.11
N GLY A 120 15.67 -3.20 7.31
CA GLY A 120 16.91 -3.82 7.78
C GLY A 120 18.06 -3.57 6.80
N ASN A 121 19.21 -4.19 7.09
CA ASN A 121 20.39 -4.11 6.24
C ASN A 121 20.70 -5.47 5.63
N ARG A 122 21.09 -5.48 4.36
CA ARG A 122 21.60 -6.66 3.67
C ARG A 122 23.02 -6.96 4.15
N PRO A 123 23.55 -8.15 3.88
CA PRO A 123 24.95 -8.51 4.23
C PRO A 123 26.01 -7.57 3.63
N ASP A 124 25.69 -6.90 2.53
CA ASP A 124 26.55 -5.91 1.87
C ASP A 124 26.48 -4.50 2.50
N GLY A 125 25.66 -4.33 3.55
CA GLY A 125 25.45 -3.07 4.26
C GLY A 125 24.39 -2.15 3.63
N THR A 126 23.79 -2.50 2.48
CA THR A 126 22.70 -1.73 1.89
C THR A 126 21.39 -1.97 2.63
N SER A 127 20.58 -0.94 2.82
CA SER A 127 19.26 -1.06 3.44
C SER A 127 18.24 -1.71 2.50
N TYR A 128 17.22 -2.32 3.08
CA TYR A 128 16.05 -2.83 2.36
C TYR A 128 14.77 -2.52 3.13
N THR A 129 13.66 -2.50 2.40
CA THR A 129 12.32 -2.39 2.97
C THR A 129 11.43 -3.48 2.39
N ASN A 130 10.91 -4.34 3.27
CA ASN A 130 9.87 -5.29 2.91
C ASN A 130 8.53 -4.82 3.47
N ILE A 131 7.48 -4.94 2.68
CA ILE A 131 6.12 -4.59 3.07
C ILE A 131 5.24 -5.83 2.89
N GLU A 132 4.53 -6.18 3.94
CA GLU A 132 3.61 -7.30 3.97
C GLU A 132 2.23 -6.82 4.37
N GLN A 133 1.19 -7.43 3.80
CA GLN A 133 -0.20 -7.14 4.17
C GLN A 133 -0.90 -8.42 4.59
N TYR A 134 -1.68 -8.30 5.65
CA TYR A 134 -2.37 -9.43 6.26
C TYR A 134 -3.84 -9.07 6.52
N HIS A 135 -4.72 -10.05 6.41
CA HIS A 135 -6.08 -9.94 6.93
C HIS A 135 -6.21 -10.69 8.26
N LYS A 136 -7.08 -10.19 9.11
CA LYS A 136 -7.36 -10.81 10.39
C LYS A 136 -8.08 -12.13 10.17
N GLN A 137 -7.49 -13.23 10.69
CA GLN A 137 -8.22 -14.49 10.77
C GLN A 137 -9.33 -14.35 11.81
N LEU A 138 -10.56 -14.57 11.38
CA LEU A 138 -11.66 -14.74 12.32
C LEU A 138 -11.44 -16.08 13.03
N SER A 139 -10.83 -16.04 14.22
CA SER A 139 -10.73 -17.23 15.05
C SER A 139 -12.13 -17.60 15.50
N VAL A 140 -12.67 -18.68 14.96
CA VAL A 140 -13.67 -19.44 15.68
C VAL A 140 -12.93 -19.97 16.92
N LEU A 141 -13.24 -19.39 18.08
CA LEU A 141 -12.56 -19.59 19.35
C LEU A 141 -12.05 -21.03 19.52
N PRO A 142 -10.73 -21.25 19.72
CA PRO A 142 -10.37 -22.33 20.59
C PRO A 142 -10.66 -21.80 21.99
N TYR A 143 -11.73 -22.25 22.58
CA TYR A 143 -11.85 -22.25 24.03
C TYR A 143 -10.50 -22.71 24.59
N SER A 144 -9.98 -21.93 25.53
CA SER A 144 -8.71 -22.22 26.20
C SER A 144 -8.60 -23.72 26.47
N ALA A 145 -7.57 -24.34 25.90
CA ALA A 145 -7.22 -25.69 26.27
C ALA A 145 -6.87 -25.66 27.76
N SER A 146 -7.81 -26.04 28.58
CA SER A 146 -7.57 -26.45 29.94
C SER A 146 -6.53 -27.57 29.89
N VAL A 147 -5.59 -27.57 30.83
CA VAL A 147 -4.47 -28.50 30.97
C VAL A 147 -4.88 -30.01 31.12
N ALA A 148 -6.12 -30.35 30.90
CA ALA A 148 -6.66 -31.71 30.87
C ALA A 148 -7.30 -31.98 29.49
N GLY A 149 -6.48 -32.16 28.52
CA GLY A 149 -6.49 -32.92 27.26
C GLY A 149 -7.81 -33.47 26.70
N ALA A 150 -8.90 -32.70 26.51
CA ALA A 150 -9.97 -33.08 25.63
C ALA A 150 -9.83 -32.33 24.31
N LEU A 151 -9.50 -33.03 23.23
CA LEU A 151 -9.57 -32.53 21.84
C LEU A 151 -11.01 -32.08 21.55
N ILE A 152 -11.28 -30.79 21.72
CA ILE A 152 -12.58 -30.22 21.30
C ILE A 152 -12.53 -30.13 19.77
N ARG A 153 -13.23 -31.08 19.12
CA ARG A 153 -13.46 -30.99 17.68
C ARG A 153 -14.46 -29.85 17.43
N PRO A 154 -14.21 -28.97 16.44
CA PRO A 154 -15.19 -27.95 16.07
C PRO A 154 -16.52 -28.64 15.72
N THR A 155 -17.65 -28.11 16.18
CA THR A 155 -18.97 -28.59 15.76
C THR A 155 -19.14 -28.30 14.26
N GLU A 156 -19.91 -29.15 13.56
CA GLU A 156 -20.22 -28.92 12.12
C GLU A 156 -20.82 -27.54 11.87
N GLU A 157 -21.68 -27.05 12.76
CA GLU A 157 -22.23 -25.68 12.72
C GLU A 157 -21.15 -24.60 12.82
N GLY A 158 -20.17 -24.79 13.69
CA GLY A 158 -19.06 -23.86 13.84
C GLY A 158 -18.19 -23.79 12.58
N MET A 159 -17.96 -24.93 11.92
CA MET A 159 -17.21 -24.98 10.65
C MET A 159 -17.99 -24.35 9.49
N ILE A 160 -19.31 -24.58 9.41
CA ILE A 160 -20.17 -23.96 8.39
C ILE A 160 -20.22 -22.46 8.57
N LYS A 161 -20.40 -21.97 9.80
CA LYS A 161 -20.42 -20.54 10.10
C LYS A 161 -19.08 -19.88 9.78
N HIS A 162 -17.96 -20.52 10.08
CA HIS A 162 -16.64 -20.02 9.74
C HIS A 162 -16.45 -19.87 8.23
N LYS A 163 -16.76 -20.93 7.47
CA LYS A 163 -16.67 -20.90 6.00
C LYS A 163 -17.56 -19.82 5.41
N ALA A 164 -18.79 -19.66 5.92
CA ALA A 164 -19.71 -18.64 5.45
C ALA A 164 -19.20 -17.22 5.74
N LEU A 165 -18.67 -16.96 6.93
CA LEU A 165 -18.11 -15.66 7.29
C LEU A 165 -16.86 -15.32 6.47
N THR A 166 -15.96 -16.29 6.26
CA THR A 166 -14.77 -16.10 5.42
C THR A 166 -15.18 -15.80 3.98
N ALA A 167 -16.10 -16.56 3.40
CA ALA A 167 -16.58 -16.34 2.04
C ALA A 167 -17.28 -14.98 1.88
N MET A 168 -18.06 -14.56 2.87
CA MET A 168 -18.71 -13.24 2.91
C MET A 168 -17.67 -12.12 2.96
N GLU A 169 -16.64 -12.26 3.78
CA GLU A 169 -15.58 -11.27 3.92
C GLU A 169 -14.74 -11.16 2.64
N GLU A 170 -14.35 -12.27 2.03
CA GLU A 170 -13.67 -12.31 0.75
C GLU A 170 -14.49 -11.65 -0.35
N GLN A 171 -15.79 -11.98 -0.44
CA GLN A 171 -16.71 -11.39 -1.41
C GLN A 171 -16.85 -9.89 -1.20
N THR A 172 -17.00 -9.45 0.05
CA THR A 172 -17.10 -8.02 0.39
C THR A 172 -15.82 -7.27 0.02
N ASN A 173 -14.66 -7.84 0.33
CA ASN A 173 -13.38 -7.23 0.00
C ASN A 173 -13.16 -7.13 -1.52
N MET A 174 -13.53 -8.16 -2.29
CA MET A 174 -13.48 -8.11 -3.75
C MET A 174 -14.37 -6.99 -4.31
N GLN A 175 -15.59 -6.83 -3.77
CA GLN A 175 -16.50 -5.75 -4.19
C GLN A 175 -15.94 -4.36 -3.87
N LEU A 176 -15.36 -4.19 -2.68
CA LEU A 176 -14.72 -2.94 -2.27
C LEU A 176 -13.49 -2.62 -3.14
N ASP A 177 -12.67 -3.61 -3.48
CA ASP A 177 -11.54 -3.42 -4.38
C ASP A 177 -11.97 -3.04 -5.82
N GLN A 178 -13.09 -3.60 -6.30
CA GLN A 178 -13.69 -3.18 -7.58
C GLN A 178 -14.16 -1.72 -7.53
N ILE A 179 -14.83 -1.32 -6.46
CA ILE A 179 -15.27 0.08 -6.28
C ILE A 179 -14.07 1.03 -6.23
N ARG A 180 -12.99 0.67 -5.53
CA ARG A 180 -11.76 1.47 -5.50
C ARG A 180 -11.18 1.69 -6.89
N LYS A 181 -11.06 0.64 -7.69
CA LYS A 181 -10.59 0.74 -9.08
C LYS A 181 -11.48 1.64 -9.94
N GLN A 182 -12.81 1.58 -9.72
CA GLN A 182 -13.74 2.49 -10.39
C GLN A 182 -13.53 3.94 -9.96
N ILE A 183 -13.32 4.21 -8.67
CA ILE A 183 -13.02 5.55 -8.15
C ILE A 183 -11.72 6.09 -8.76
N GLU A 184 -10.67 5.30 -8.83
CA GLU A 184 -9.40 5.69 -9.47
C GLU A 184 -9.59 6.05 -10.94
N LEU A 185 -10.35 5.23 -11.69
CA LEU A 185 -10.66 5.51 -13.09
C LEU A 185 -11.47 6.81 -13.24
N LEU A 186 -12.49 7.01 -12.41
CA LEU A 186 -13.30 8.22 -12.42
C LEU A 186 -12.46 9.46 -12.06
N ALA A 187 -11.52 9.34 -11.13
CA ALA A 187 -10.61 10.43 -10.77
C ALA A 187 -9.72 10.82 -11.96
N LEU A 188 -9.17 9.84 -12.69
CA LEU A 188 -8.40 10.10 -13.91
C LEU A 188 -9.23 10.78 -15.00
N GLN A 189 -10.47 10.32 -15.23
CA GLN A 189 -11.38 10.93 -16.17
C GLN A 189 -11.73 12.38 -15.78
N ALA A 190 -11.95 12.64 -14.49
CA ALA A 190 -12.19 13.99 -13.99
C ALA A 190 -10.99 14.91 -14.22
N GLN A 191 -9.77 14.43 -14.03
CA GLN A 191 -8.54 15.17 -14.32
C GLN A 191 -8.39 15.47 -15.82
N GLU A 192 -8.70 14.52 -16.70
CA GLU A 192 -8.68 14.74 -18.15
C GLU A 192 -9.69 15.79 -18.58
N ILE A 193 -10.91 15.75 -18.03
CA ILE A 193 -11.95 16.76 -18.30
C ILE A 193 -11.48 18.14 -17.82
N GLN A 194 -10.89 18.23 -16.65
CA GLN A 194 -10.35 19.48 -16.10
C GLN A 194 -9.23 20.04 -16.98
N LYS A 195 -8.26 19.23 -17.39
CA LYS A 195 -7.17 19.62 -18.32
C LYS A 195 -7.72 20.12 -19.64
N ARG A 196 -8.70 19.40 -20.21
CA ARG A 196 -9.35 19.79 -21.46
C ARG A 196 -10.09 21.13 -21.35
N LYS A 197 -10.74 21.39 -20.22
CA LYS A 197 -11.36 22.67 -19.92
C LYS A 197 -10.34 23.80 -19.85
N GLU A 198 -9.24 23.59 -19.11
CA GLU A 198 -8.18 24.60 -18.95
C GLU A 198 -7.50 24.91 -20.28
N LEU A 199 -7.18 23.90 -21.09
CA LEU A 199 -6.66 24.06 -22.44
C LEU A 199 -7.62 24.84 -23.32
N SER A 200 -8.90 24.51 -23.26
CA SER A 200 -9.93 25.21 -24.04
C SER A 200 -10.06 26.68 -23.65
N MET A 201 -10.03 26.99 -22.37
CA MET A 201 -10.05 28.37 -21.88
C MET A 201 -8.80 29.15 -22.33
N MET A 202 -7.60 28.49 -22.26
CA MET A 202 -6.36 29.09 -22.74
C MET A 202 -6.43 29.43 -24.23
N ILE A 203 -6.93 28.53 -25.05
CA ILE A 203 -7.06 28.75 -26.50
C ILE A 203 -8.12 29.82 -26.83
N TYR A 204 -9.27 29.84 -26.15
CA TYR A 204 -10.30 30.87 -26.38
C TYR A 204 -9.87 32.25 -25.87
N ASN A 205 -8.98 32.34 -24.92
CA ASN A 205 -8.36 33.60 -24.49
C ASN A 205 -7.20 34.02 -25.41
N ALA A 206 -6.69 33.11 -26.23
CA ALA A 206 -5.64 33.41 -27.19
C ALA A 206 -6.19 34.22 -28.37
N LYS A 207 -5.31 35.00 -29.03
CA LYS A 207 -5.70 35.72 -30.26
C LYS A 207 -5.83 34.73 -31.42
N LEU A 208 -7.06 34.49 -31.85
CA LEU A 208 -7.37 33.68 -33.02
C LEU A 208 -7.34 34.57 -34.26
N SER A 209 -6.52 34.28 -35.26
CA SER A 209 -6.44 34.96 -36.54
C SER A 209 -7.27 34.30 -37.64
N PHE A 210 -7.89 33.18 -37.34
CA PHE A 210 -8.74 32.41 -38.25
C PHE A 210 -9.86 31.72 -37.47
N LYS A 211 -10.88 31.18 -38.18
CA LYS A 211 -11.94 30.39 -37.58
C LYS A 211 -11.52 28.89 -37.54
N PRO A 212 -11.38 28.28 -36.35
CA PRO A 212 -11.03 26.88 -36.28
C PRO A 212 -12.16 25.96 -36.79
N ASN A 213 -11.79 24.87 -37.44
CA ASN A 213 -12.67 23.81 -37.88
C ASN A 213 -12.60 22.60 -36.94
N ILE A 214 -13.78 22.00 -36.72
CA ILE A 214 -13.89 20.77 -35.92
C ILE A 214 -13.08 19.64 -36.59
N GLY A 215 -12.32 18.88 -35.80
CA GLY A 215 -11.51 17.74 -36.25
C GLY A 215 -10.16 18.11 -36.85
N GLN A 216 -9.88 19.41 -37.09
CA GLN A 216 -8.59 19.84 -37.62
C GLN A 216 -7.56 20.02 -36.51
N THR A 217 -6.30 19.68 -36.80
CA THR A 217 -5.15 19.86 -35.90
C THR A 217 -4.60 21.26 -36.05
N TYR A 218 -4.28 21.86 -34.92
CA TYR A 218 -3.62 23.14 -34.75
C TYR A 218 -2.46 23.05 -33.79
N TYR A 219 -1.61 24.07 -33.77
CA TYR A 219 -0.41 24.13 -32.96
C TYR A 219 -0.47 25.36 -32.05
N LEU A 220 -0.42 25.13 -30.75
CA LEU A 220 -0.46 26.18 -29.74
C LEU A 220 0.95 26.61 -29.37
N TYR A 221 1.20 27.92 -29.43
CA TYR A 221 2.49 28.53 -29.13
C TYR A 221 2.35 29.62 -28.06
N GLU A 222 3.39 29.79 -27.28
CA GLU A 222 3.59 30.92 -26.37
C GLU A 222 4.40 31.99 -27.10
N LYS A 223 3.95 33.23 -27.08
CA LYS A 223 4.66 34.39 -27.59
C LYS A 223 5.65 34.93 -26.55
N ASN A 224 6.55 35.79 -26.99
CA ASN A 224 7.53 36.47 -26.12
C ASN A 224 6.86 37.39 -25.08
N ASP A 225 5.65 37.84 -25.32
CA ASP A 225 4.84 38.67 -24.41
C ASP A 225 4.01 37.86 -23.40
N GLY A 226 4.17 36.52 -23.36
CA GLY A 226 3.45 35.61 -22.48
C GLY A 226 2.03 35.27 -22.96
N ASN A 227 1.56 35.85 -24.06
CA ASN A 227 0.26 35.53 -24.67
C ASN A 227 0.37 34.24 -25.49
N HIS A 228 -0.78 33.58 -25.68
CA HIS A 228 -0.89 32.38 -26.50
C HIS A 228 -1.38 32.69 -27.92
N MET A 229 -0.95 31.87 -28.88
CA MET A 229 -1.39 31.94 -30.25
C MET A 229 -1.62 30.57 -30.87
N LEU A 230 -2.73 30.40 -31.55
CA LEU A 230 -3.03 29.21 -32.33
C LEU A 230 -2.53 29.38 -33.76
N SER A 231 -1.85 28.38 -34.31
CA SER A 231 -1.30 28.39 -35.67
C SER A 231 -1.67 27.12 -36.43
N LEU A 232 -1.72 27.22 -37.75
CA LEU A 232 -1.80 26.07 -38.66
C LEU A 232 -0.45 25.46 -38.96
N VAL A 233 0.64 26.20 -38.70
CA VAL A 233 2.00 25.82 -39.06
C VAL A 233 2.62 25.04 -37.88
N SER A 234 3.10 23.84 -38.18
CA SER A 234 3.73 22.97 -37.20
C SER A 234 5.15 23.44 -36.79
N PRO A 235 5.69 22.96 -35.66
CA PRO A 235 7.07 23.27 -35.26
C PRO A 235 8.11 22.88 -36.30
N LYS A 236 7.87 21.81 -37.04
CA LYS A 236 8.78 21.34 -38.12
C LYS A 236 8.81 22.28 -39.31
N GLU A 237 7.66 22.86 -39.65
CA GLU A 237 7.54 23.81 -40.77
C GLU A 237 8.15 25.17 -40.44
N TRP A 238 8.14 25.61 -39.18
CA TRP A 238 8.85 26.80 -38.72
C TRP A 238 10.37 26.61 -38.75
N GLY A 239 10.84 25.38 -38.56
CA GLY A 239 12.30 25.09 -38.46
C GLY A 239 12.96 25.93 -37.35
N ASN A 240 14.18 26.45 -37.67
CA ASN A 240 14.93 27.26 -36.72
C ASN A 240 14.49 28.74 -36.67
N SER A 241 13.47 29.14 -37.43
CA SER A 241 13.01 30.52 -37.57
C SER A 241 11.66 30.77 -36.89
N SER A 242 11.33 29.99 -35.85
CA SER A 242 10.09 30.20 -35.12
C SER A 242 10.03 31.58 -34.46
N PRO A 243 8.96 32.37 -34.70
CA PRO A 243 8.78 33.68 -34.08
C PRO A 243 8.23 33.58 -32.63
N PHE A 244 8.04 32.37 -32.12
CA PHE A 244 7.45 32.11 -30.83
C PHE A 244 8.51 31.74 -29.80
N LYS A 245 8.21 32.03 -28.52
CA LYS A 245 9.07 31.68 -27.39
C LYS A 245 9.12 30.16 -27.18
N SER A 246 7.97 29.49 -27.24
CA SER A 246 7.89 28.05 -27.06
C SER A 246 6.67 27.45 -27.76
N PHE A 247 6.80 26.17 -28.13
CA PHE A 247 5.70 25.33 -28.56
C PHE A 247 5.09 24.67 -27.33
N ILE A 248 3.75 24.77 -27.18
CA ILE A 248 3.03 24.19 -26.04
C ILE A 248 2.52 22.80 -26.36
N GLY A 249 1.83 22.65 -27.51
CA GLY A 249 1.27 21.35 -27.90
C GLY A 249 0.47 21.42 -29.21
N ALA A 250 0.28 20.25 -29.82
CA ALA A 250 -0.67 20.08 -30.91
C ALA A 250 -2.07 19.85 -30.33
N VAL A 251 -3.06 20.53 -30.88
CA VAL A 251 -4.42 20.55 -30.32
C VAL A 251 -5.47 20.36 -31.41
N GLN A 252 -6.59 19.76 -31.07
CA GLN A 252 -7.69 19.51 -31.97
C GLN A 252 -9.02 20.06 -31.39
N LEU A 253 -9.80 20.75 -32.20
CA LEU A 253 -11.14 21.19 -31.83
C LEU A 253 -12.12 20.01 -31.94
N LEU A 254 -12.82 19.70 -30.85
CA LEU A 254 -13.84 18.67 -30.80
C LEU A 254 -15.24 19.20 -31.13
N ALA A 255 -16.19 18.30 -31.37
CA ALA A 255 -17.58 18.65 -31.75
C ALA A 255 -18.33 19.38 -30.60
N ASP A 256 -17.95 19.19 -29.38
CA ASP A 256 -18.47 19.88 -28.19
C ASP A 256 -17.81 21.26 -27.95
N HIS A 257 -17.04 21.73 -28.91
CA HIS A 257 -16.25 22.96 -28.83
C HIS A 257 -15.18 22.98 -27.71
N THR A 258 -14.80 21.85 -27.16
CA THR A 258 -13.60 21.74 -26.32
C THR A 258 -12.37 21.41 -27.17
N TRP A 259 -11.19 21.70 -26.63
CA TRP A 259 -9.91 21.43 -27.28
C TRP A 259 -9.21 20.26 -26.57
N LYS A 260 -8.67 19.35 -27.37
CA LYS A 260 -7.92 18.19 -26.89
C LYS A 260 -6.49 18.29 -27.39
N GLU A 261 -5.52 17.99 -26.53
CA GLU A 261 -4.13 17.76 -26.89
C GLU A 261 -4.00 16.40 -27.61
N ILE A 262 -3.17 16.34 -28.67
CA ILE A 262 -2.96 15.13 -29.50
C ILE A 262 -1.50 14.80 -29.64
#